data_96366b743e265dca06793afdaaf91351
#
_entry.id   96366b743e265dca06793afdaaf91351
#
_cell.length_a   1.000
_cell.length_b   1.000
_cell.length_c   1.000
_cell.angle_alpha   90.00
_cell.angle_beta   90.00
_cell.angle_gamma   90.00
#
_symmetry.space_group_name_H-M   'P 1'
#
loop_
_entity.id
_entity.type
_entity.pdbx_description
1 polymer ?
#
loop_
_entity_poly.entity_id
_entity_poly.type
_entity_poly.pdbx_seq_one_letter_code
_entity_poly.pdbx_strand_id
1 'polypeptide(L)'
;MGELKETTTAVMEPGGGAGFATTKFEAALAWAQKYSLFMYPFVTACCGMEFMGVSGPRYDFARFGSEAPRFSPRQSDLLWVVGTITQRQAPILKRIYEQMAEPKWVLAFGTCASCGGFYDNYTTVAGTDKIIPCDIYVPGCPPRPEAVLDGLML
;
A
#
# COMPACT_ATOMS: atom_id res chain seq x y z
N MET A 1 17.40 4.73 13.33
CA MET A 1 16.51 5.77 13.84
C MET A 1 15.99 6.46 12.59
N GLY A 2 14.84 6.01 12.09
CA GLY A 2 14.21 6.60 10.92
C GLY A 2 13.36 7.77 11.37
N GLU A 3 13.58 8.93 10.80
CA GLU A 3 12.69 10.07 10.92
C GLU A 3 11.29 9.66 10.43
N LEU A 4 10.33 9.72 11.34
CA LEU A 4 8.92 9.70 10.99
C LEU A 4 8.68 10.87 10.02
N LYS A 5 8.40 10.58 8.76
CA LYS A 5 7.82 11.58 7.87
C LYS A 5 6.51 12.02 8.53
N GLU A 6 6.52 13.20 9.10
CA GLU A 6 5.30 13.89 9.51
C GLU A 6 4.40 13.97 8.29
N THR A 7 3.33 13.22 8.34
CA THR A 7 2.19 13.43 7.45
C THR A 7 1.65 14.80 7.80
N THR A 8 2.12 15.80 7.07
CA THR A 8 1.62 17.16 7.20
C THR A 8 0.16 17.14 6.76
N THR A 9 -0.73 16.85 7.71
CA THR A 9 -2.10 17.33 7.61
C THR A 9 -2.00 18.86 7.66
N ALA A 10 -1.87 19.47 6.50
CA ALA A 10 -1.93 20.91 6.37
C ALA A 10 -3.32 21.35 6.84
N VAL A 11 -3.41 21.70 8.12
CA VAL A 11 -4.51 22.49 8.65
C VAL A 11 -4.37 23.86 8.01
N MET A 12 -5.12 24.08 6.93
CA MET A 12 -5.15 25.37 6.25
C MET A 12 -5.87 26.41 7.11
N GLU A 13 -5.15 27.45 7.47
CA GLU A 13 -5.70 28.67 8.02
C GLU A 13 -6.66 29.34 7.04
N PRO A 14 -7.83 29.82 7.47
CA PRO A 14 -8.80 30.50 6.61
C PRO A 14 -8.39 31.94 6.35
N GLY A 15 -7.80 32.21 5.20
CA GLY A 15 -7.39 33.55 4.82
C GLY A 15 -7.44 33.82 3.32
N GLY A 16 -8.45 34.58 2.88
CA GLY A 16 -8.54 35.24 1.58
C GLY A 16 -9.20 34.46 0.44
N GLY A 17 -10.09 35.12 -0.32
CA GLY A 17 -11.01 34.53 -1.29
C GLY A 17 -10.42 33.64 -2.40
N ALA A 18 -9.13 33.74 -2.73
CA ALA A 18 -8.43 32.83 -3.64
C ALA A 18 -8.09 31.50 -2.97
N GLY A 19 -7.79 31.49 -1.67
CA GLY A 19 -7.49 30.29 -0.89
C GLY A 19 -8.68 29.32 -0.77
N PHE A 20 -9.88 29.83 -0.76
CA PHE A 20 -11.09 28.99 -0.69
C PHE A 20 -11.34 28.14 -1.96
N ALA A 21 -11.02 28.66 -3.14
CA ALA A 21 -11.17 27.92 -4.38
C ALA A 21 -10.06 26.86 -4.55
N THR A 22 -8.82 27.17 -4.17
CA THR A 22 -7.69 26.24 -4.21
C THR A 22 -7.86 25.11 -3.20
N THR A 23 -8.33 25.42 -1.99
CA THR A 23 -8.59 24.40 -0.95
C THR A 23 -9.67 23.41 -1.39
N LYS A 24 -10.73 23.88 -2.03
CA LYS A 24 -11.78 22.99 -2.58
C LYS A 24 -11.26 22.13 -3.72
N PHE A 25 -10.41 22.68 -4.56
CA PHE A 25 -9.82 21.94 -5.67
C PHE A 25 -8.86 20.83 -5.17
N GLU A 26 -7.99 21.13 -4.23
CA GLU A 26 -7.10 20.15 -3.60
C GLU A 26 -7.90 19.06 -2.87
N ALA A 27 -8.94 19.42 -2.14
CA ALA A 27 -9.83 18.45 -1.49
C ALA A 27 -10.54 17.54 -2.50
N ALA A 28 -10.95 18.08 -3.64
CA ALA A 28 -11.57 17.29 -4.71
C ALA A 28 -10.56 16.35 -5.38
N LEU A 29 -9.31 16.79 -5.59
CA LEU A 29 -8.25 15.94 -6.10
C LEU A 29 -7.91 14.82 -5.12
N ALA A 30 -7.75 15.11 -3.84
CA ALA A 30 -7.49 14.12 -2.80
C ALA A 30 -8.62 13.09 -2.70
N TRP A 31 -9.87 13.52 -2.81
CA TRP A 31 -11.04 12.65 -2.87
C TRP A 31 -11.00 11.76 -4.12
N ALA A 32 -10.68 12.31 -5.29
CA ALA A 32 -10.57 11.55 -6.52
C ALA A 32 -9.45 10.52 -6.46
N GLN A 33 -8.29 10.86 -5.90
CA GLN A 33 -7.16 9.94 -5.71
C GLN A 33 -7.52 8.80 -4.76
N LYS A 34 -8.22 9.09 -3.65
CA LYS A 34 -8.67 8.07 -2.69
C LYS A 34 -9.51 6.96 -3.34
N TYR A 35 -10.34 7.31 -4.33
CA TYR A 35 -11.23 6.37 -5.03
C TYR A 35 -10.72 5.93 -6.41
N SER A 36 -9.45 6.20 -6.73
CA SER A 36 -8.83 5.83 -8.00
C SER A 36 -7.38 5.38 -7.76
N LEU A 37 -7.21 4.34 -6.92
CA LEU A 37 -5.91 3.78 -6.60
C LEU A 37 -5.54 2.69 -7.61
N PHE A 38 -4.41 2.86 -8.28
CA PHE A 38 -3.82 1.85 -9.14
C PHE A 38 -2.82 1.02 -8.34
N MET A 39 -3.13 -0.25 -8.13
CA MET A 39 -2.28 -1.13 -7.34
C MET A 39 -1.18 -1.79 -8.16
N TYR A 40 0.00 -1.90 -7.57
CA TYR A 40 1.06 -2.80 -8.01
C TYR A 40 1.11 -4.02 -7.08
N PRO A 41 0.68 -5.20 -7.51
CA PRO A 41 0.73 -6.40 -6.68
C PRO A 41 2.10 -7.06 -6.73
N PHE A 42 2.87 -6.96 -5.65
CA PHE A 42 4.08 -7.74 -5.44
C PHE A 42 3.74 -8.99 -4.63
N VAL A 43 3.35 -10.04 -5.32
CA VAL A 43 2.82 -11.28 -4.74
C VAL A 43 3.85 -12.38 -4.72
N THR A 44 4.15 -12.95 -3.55
CA THR A 44 5.28 -13.88 -3.37
C THR A 44 4.97 -15.18 -2.65
N ALA A 45 3.87 -15.30 -1.91
CA ALA A 45 3.61 -16.46 -1.05
C ALA A 45 2.12 -16.79 -0.95
N CYS A 46 1.75 -17.60 0.06
CA CYS A 46 0.37 -18.06 0.28
C CYS A 46 -0.66 -16.92 0.44
N CYS A 47 -0.26 -15.76 0.93
CA CYS A 47 -1.12 -14.57 0.95
C CYS A 47 -1.59 -14.16 -0.45
N GLY A 48 -0.89 -14.58 -1.51
CA GLY A 48 -1.30 -14.35 -2.89
C GLY A 48 -2.61 -15.03 -3.26
N MET A 49 -2.90 -16.19 -2.67
CA MET A 49 -4.19 -16.87 -2.88
C MET A 49 -5.34 -16.09 -2.24
N GLU A 50 -5.10 -15.54 -1.05
CA GLU A 50 -6.08 -14.67 -0.39
C GLU A 50 -6.26 -13.35 -1.13
N PHE A 51 -5.16 -12.77 -1.65
CA PHE A 51 -5.22 -11.60 -2.52
C PHE A 51 -6.12 -11.84 -3.75
N MET A 52 -6.03 -13.00 -4.40
CA MET A 52 -6.94 -13.38 -5.49
C MET A 52 -8.37 -13.58 -4.98
N GLY A 53 -8.54 -14.10 -3.77
CA GLY A 53 -9.85 -14.24 -3.13
C GLY A 53 -10.52 -12.89 -2.85
N VAL A 54 -9.75 -11.90 -2.41
CA VAL A 54 -10.22 -10.52 -2.20
C VAL A 54 -10.60 -9.84 -3.51
N SER A 55 -9.87 -10.11 -4.59
CA SER A 55 -10.22 -9.61 -5.94
C SER A 55 -11.39 -10.34 -6.58
N GLY A 56 -11.88 -11.39 -5.94
CA GLY A 56 -13.03 -12.15 -6.43
C GLY A 56 -14.36 -11.41 -6.25
N PRO A 57 -15.45 -11.88 -6.94
CA PRO A 57 -16.71 -11.15 -7.05
C PRO A 57 -17.44 -10.95 -5.72
N ARG A 58 -17.09 -11.72 -4.69
CA ARG A 58 -17.72 -11.59 -3.37
C ARG A 58 -17.25 -10.39 -2.58
N TYR A 59 -15.95 -10.08 -2.63
CA TYR A 59 -15.33 -9.01 -1.85
C TYR A 59 -14.99 -7.81 -2.71
N ASP A 60 -14.31 -8.02 -3.80
CA ASP A 60 -13.98 -7.08 -4.88
C ASP A 60 -13.58 -5.67 -4.42
N PHE A 61 -12.29 -5.43 -4.33
CA PHE A 61 -11.78 -4.12 -3.94
C PHE A 61 -11.98 -3.03 -5.03
N ALA A 62 -12.52 -3.38 -6.20
CA ALA A 62 -13.01 -2.42 -7.19
C ALA A 62 -14.08 -1.49 -6.61
N ARG A 63 -14.89 -1.98 -5.67
CA ARG A 63 -15.89 -1.17 -4.95
C ARG A 63 -15.28 0.00 -4.18
N PHE A 64 -14.01 -0.12 -3.83
CA PHE A 64 -13.26 0.88 -3.05
C PHE A 64 -12.30 1.69 -3.93
N GLY A 65 -12.44 1.57 -5.27
CA GLY A 65 -11.65 2.33 -6.22
C GLY A 65 -10.27 1.76 -6.55
N SER A 66 -9.99 0.50 -6.18
CA SER A 66 -8.69 -0.14 -6.42
C SER A 66 -8.84 -1.37 -7.34
N GLU A 67 -9.44 -1.18 -8.54
CA GLU A 67 -9.75 -2.29 -9.44
C GLU A 67 -8.56 -2.73 -10.30
N ALA A 68 -7.85 -1.77 -10.86
CA ALA A 68 -6.92 -2.06 -11.94
C ALA A 68 -5.50 -2.34 -11.44
N PRO A 69 -5.05 -3.62 -11.43
CA PRO A 69 -3.65 -3.92 -11.15
C PRO A 69 -2.77 -3.40 -12.30
N ARG A 70 -1.77 -2.62 -11.95
CA ARG A 70 -0.78 -2.11 -12.90
C ARG A 70 0.57 -2.75 -12.60
N PHE A 71 1.06 -3.56 -13.52
CA PHE A 71 2.38 -4.19 -13.40
C PHE A 71 3.53 -3.27 -13.85
N SER A 72 3.23 -2.02 -14.12
CA SER A 72 4.22 -0.97 -14.34
C SER A 72 4.30 -0.08 -13.09
N PRO A 73 5.44 -0.02 -12.38
CA PRO A 73 5.57 0.79 -11.18
C PRO A 73 5.28 2.28 -11.40
N ARG A 74 5.55 2.77 -12.60
CA ARG A 74 5.34 4.19 -12.98
C ARG A 74 3.87 4.58 -13.15
N GLN A 75 2.99 3.59 -13.22
CA GLN A 75 1.55 3.77 -13.43
C GLN A 75 0.74 3.33 -12.20
N SER A 76 1.39 3.08 -11.08
CA SER A 76 0.75 2.59 -9.87
C SER A 76 1.05 3.52 -8.69
N ASP A 77 0.07 3.67 -7.84
CA ASP A 77 0.08 4.56 -6.68
C ASP A 77 0.20 3.76 -5.38
N LEU A 78 -0.34 2.54 -5.36
CA LEU A 78 -0.38 1.68 -4.18
C LEU A 78 0.43 0.40 -4.41
N LEU A 79 1.50 0.22 -3.66
CA LEU A 79 2.30 -1.00 -3.67
C LEU A 79 1.75 -1.99 -2.64
N TRP A 80 1.27 -3.13 -3.12
CA TRP A 80 0.85 -4.24 -2.28
C TRP A 80 1.99 -5.24 -2.12
N VAL A 81 2.55 -5.32 -0.93
CA VAL A 81 3.57 -6.30 -0.60
C VAL A 81 2.89 -7.49 0.04
N VAL A 82 2.69 -8.55 -0.73
CA VAL A 82 1.84 -9.70 -0.36
C VAL A 82 2.70 -10.92 -0.09
N GLY A 83 2.88 -11.26 1.17
CA GLY A 83 3.55 -12.48 1.61
C GLY A 83 5.02 -12.30 1.98
N THR A 84 5.78 -13.38 1.94
CA THR A 84 7.17 -13.45 2.40
C THR A 84 8.13 -12.82 1.39
N ILE A 85 9.06 -12.00 1.86
CA ILE A 85 10.12 -11.39 1.06
C ILE A 85 11.42 -12.12 1.32
N THR A 86 12.09 -12.56 0.25
CA THR A 86 13.41 -13.16 0.35
C THR A 86 14.52 -12.10 0.20
N GLN A 87 15.72 -12.42 0.70
CA GLN A 87 16.90 -11.57 0.55
C GLN A 87 17.19 -11.21 -0.93
N ARG A 88 16.89 -12.13 -1.85
CA ARG A 88 17.07 -11.92 -3.30
C ARG A 88 15.98 -11.01 -3.89
N GLN A 89 14.79 -11.00 -3.31
CA GLN A 89 13.67 -10.15 -3.75
C GLN A 89 13.75 -8.73 -3.17
N ALA A 90 14.42 -8.55 -2.03
CA ALA A 90 14.55 -7.26 -1.37
C ALA A 90 15.08 -6.14 -2.30
N PRO A 91 16.18 -6.32 -3.07
CA PRO A 91 16.64 -5.28 -3.99
C PRO A 91 15.67 -5.02 -5.15
N ILE A 92 14.89 -6.03 -5.56
CA ILE A 92 13.87 -5.87 -6.61
C ILE A 92 12.71 -5.02 -6.09
N LEU A 93 12.23 -5.32 -4.88
CA LEU A 93 11.17 -4.56 -4.21
C LEU A 93 11.56 -3.08 -4.05
N LYS A 94 12.80 -2.82 -3.62
CA LYS A 94 13.33 -1.47 -3.49
C LYS A 94 13.32 -0.72 -4.83
N ARG A 95 13.77 -1.36 -5.91
CA ARG A 95 13.73 -0.76 -7.26
C ARG A 95 12.32 -0.46 -7.74
N ILE A 96 11.36 -1.34 -7.45
CA ILE A 96 9.95 -1.10 -7.78
C ILE A 96 9.46 0.15 -7.05
N TYR A 97 9.72 0.24 -5.75
CA TYR A 97 9.33 1.39 -4.95
C TYR A 97 9.96 2.71 -5.44
N GLU A 98 11.24 2.69 -5.82
CA GLU A 98 11.94 3.87 -6.36
C GLU A 98 11.40 4.32 -7.73
N GLN A 99 10.82 3.40 -8.50
CA GLN A 99 10.23 3.70 -9.82
C GLN A 99 8.80 4.20 -9.74
N MET A 100 8.13 4.05 -8.62
CA MET A 100 6.77 4.57 -8.42
C MET A 100 6.78 6.10 -8.34
N ALA A 101 5.77 6.71 -8.97
CA ALA A 101 5.56 8.15 -8.89
C ALA A 101 5.02 8.55 -7.51
N GLU A 102 5.24 9.80 -7.12
CA GLU A 102 4.60 10.39 -5.93
C GLU A 102 3.22 10.99 -6.32
N PRO A 103 2.20 10.89 -5.47
CA PRO A 103 2.16 10.24 -4.16
C PRO A 103 2.08 8.71 -4.27
N LYS A 104 2.73 7.99 -3.36
CA LYS A 104 2.75 6.52 -3.33
C LYS A 104 2.57 6.01 -1.92
N TRP A 105 1.87 4.89 -1.81
CA TRP A 105 1.59 4.22 -0.55
C TRP A 105 2.02 2.77 -0.59
N VAL A 106 2.36 2.21 0.55
CA VAL A 106 2.79 0.82 0.71
C VAL A 106 1.92 0.10 1.72
N LEU A 107 1.31 -0.99 1.29
CA LEU A 107 0.50 -1.86 2.13
C LEU A 107 1.21 -3.22 2.32
N ALA A 108 1.57 -3.53 3.55
CA ALA A 108 2.13 -4.82 3.94
C ALA A 108 1.00 -5.81 4.25
N PHE A 109 0.81 -6.79 3.36
CA PHE A 109 -0.25 -7.77 3.42
C PHE A 109 0.23 -9.04 4.11
N GLY A 110 -0.30 -9.27 5.29
CA GLY A 110 -0.05 -10.46 6.09
C GLY A 110 1.16 -10.37 7.00
N THR A 111 1.25 -11.31 7.92
CA THR A 111 2.27 -11.33 8.98
C THR A 111 3.69 -11.42 8.42
N CYS A 112 3.89 -12.15 7.32
CA CYS A 112 5.21 -12.29 6.71
C CYS A 112 5.72 -10.95 6.15
N ALA A 113 4.86 -10.17 5.49
CA ALA A 113 5.22 -8.84 5.00
C ALA A 113 5.40 -7.84 6.14
N SER A 114 4.64 -7.99 7.23
CA SER A 114 4.65 -7.06 8.37
C SER A 114 5.87 -7.24 9.28
N CYS A 115 6.16 -8.49 9.67
CA CYS A 115 7.23 -8.78 10.65
C CYS A 115 8.05 -10.05 10.34
N GLY A 116 7.87 -10.66 9.16
CA GLY A 116 8.52 -11.92 8.81
C GLY A 116 7.77 -13.17 9.27
N GLY A 117 6.78 -13.03 10.16
CA GLY A 117 6.01 -14.13 10.69
C GLY A 117 6.88 -15.11 11.50
N PHE A 118 6.65 -16.40 11.31
CA PHE A 118 7.44 -17.47 11.94
C PHE A 118 8.64 -17.93 11.08
N TYR A 119 8.87 -17.31 9.92
CA TYR A 119 10.02 -17.62 9.06
C TYR A 119 11.24 -16.79 9.48
N ASP A 120 11.91 -17.20 10.54
CA ASP A 120 13.17 -16.59 10.96
C ASP A 120 14.33 -17.45 10.44
N ASN A 121 14.82 -17.10 9.26
CA ASN A 121 15.94 -17.78 8.61
C ASN A 121 16.77 -16.80 7.77
N TYR A 122 17.96 -17.28 7.35
CA TYR A 122 18.93 -16.48 6.59
C TYR A 122 18.49 -16.10 5.17
N THR A 123 17.41 -16.68 4.66
CA THR A 123 16.91 -16.42 3.29
C THR A 123 15.79 -15.42 3.24
N THR A 124 15.09 -15.18 4.33
CA THR A 124 13.96 -14.26 4.41
C THR A 124 14.30 -12.95 5.11
N VAL A 125 13.57 -11.90 4.75
CA VAL A 125 13.63 -10.61 5.42
C VAL A 125 12.45 -10.50 6.38
N ALA A 126 12.73 -10.21 7.64
CA ALA A 126 11.71 -10.09 8.66
C ALA A 126 11.08 -8.69 8.64
N GLY A 127 10.14 -8.48 7.72
CA GLY A 127 9.36 -7.26 7.57
C GLY A 127 9.74 -6.41 6.37
N THR A 128 8.75 -5.81 5.74
CA THR A 128 8.91 -4.89 4.60
C THR A 128 9.55 -3.58 5.02
N ASP A 129 9.32 -3.15 6.25
CA ASP A 129 9.85 -1.92 6.86
C ASP A 129 11.38 -1.83 6.88
N LYS A 130 12.05 -2.98 6.83
CA LYS A 130 13.52 -3.05 6.72
C LYS A 130 14.06 -2.74 5.32
N ILE A 131 13.19 -2.72 4.31
CA ILE A 131 13.56 -2.51 2.91
C ILE A 131 13.04 -1.17 2.42
N ILE A 132 11.74 -0.90 2.65
CA ILE A 132 11.01 0.29 2.21
C ILE A 132 10.08 0.74 3.34
N PRO A 133 9.73 2.04 3.42
CA PRO A 133 8.73 2.51 4.38
C PRO A 133 7.37 1.89 4.07
N CYS A 134 6.64 1.50 5.11
CA CYS A 134 5.29 0.97 5.02
C CYS A 134 4.30 1.90 5.70
N ASP A 135 3.18 2.15 5.03
CA ASP A 135 2.12 3.03 5.54
C ASP A 135 1.06 2.23 6.30
N ILE A 136 0.68 1.07 5.78
CA ILE A 136 -0.39 0.25 6.34
C ILE A 136 0.06 -1.20 6.50
N TYR A 137 -0.29 -1.79 7.65
CA TYR A 137 -0.03 -3.20 7.95
C TYR A 137 -1.34 -3.95 8.15
N VAL A 138 -1.57 -4.99 7.37
CA VAL A 138 -2.74 -5.87 7.51
C VAL A 138 -2.31 -7.19 8.15
N PRO A 139 -2.66 -7.42 9.42
CA PRO A 139 -2.26 -8.63 10.15
C PRO A 139 -3.07 -9.84 9.70
N GLY A 140 -2.44 -11.01 9.74
CA GLY A 140 -3.06 -12.30 9.43
C GLY A 140 -2.11 -13.25 8.70
N CYS A 141 -2.41 -14.54 8.70
CA CYS A 141 -1.58 -15.56 8.04
C CYS A 141 -2.44 -16.64 7.38
N PRO A 142 -3.07 -16.35 6.24
CA PRO A 142 -3.30 -15.04 5.61
C PRO A 142 -4.37 -14.20 6.33
N PRO A 143 -4.40 -12.88 6.13
CA PRO A 143 -5.48 -12.04 6.64
C PRO A 143 -6.79 -12.35 5.92
N ARG A 144 -7.90 -12.20 6.63
CA ARG A 144 -9.23 -12.35 6.03
C ARG A 144 -9.50 -11.22 5.03
N PRO A 145 -10.31 -11.48 3.99
CA PRO A 145 -10.67 -10.47 3.00
C PRO A 145 -11.23 -9.18 3.60
N GLU A 146 -12.03 -9.29 4.64
CA GLU A 146 -12.60 -8.15 5.34
C GLU A 146 -11.54 -7.25 5.97
N ALA A 147 -10.52 -7.86 6.60
CA ALA A 147 -9.40 -7.13 7.20
C ALA A 147 -8.54 -6.43 6.15
N VAL A 148 -8.45 -7.00 4.95
CA VAL A 148 -7.73 -6.41 3.83
C VAL A 148 -8.48 -5.19 3.27
N LEU A 149 -9.80 -5.30 3.14
CA LEU A 149 -10.66 -4.18 2.71
C LEU A 149 -10.64 -3.04 3.74
N ASP A 150 -10.66 -3.39 5.03
CA ASP A 150 -10.55 -2.42 6.12
C ASP A 150 -9.21 -1.67 6.06
N GLY A 151 -8.10 -2.40 5.85
CA GLY A 151 -6.78 -1.81 5.64
C GLY A 151 -6.68 -0.92 4.40
N LEU A 152 -7.43 -1.22 3.34
CA LEU A 152 -7.48 -0.38 2.13
C LEU A 152 -8.24 0.93 2.37
N MET A 153 -9.18 0.94 3.30
CA MET A 153 -9.99 2.13 3.61
C MET A 153 -9.33 3.10 4.60
N LEU A 154 -8.28 2.66 5.29
CA LEU A 154 -7.48 3.50 6.19
C LEU A 154 -6.66 4.52 5.44
#